data_f96e098e130bf6d022940f6d941f61cd
#
_entry.id   f96e098e130bf6d022940f6d941f61cd
#
_cell.length_a   1.000
_cell.length_b   1.000
_cell.length_c   1.000
_cell.angle_alpha   90.00
_cell.angle_beta   90.00
_cell.angle_gamma   90.00
#
_symmetry.space_group_name_H-M   'P 1'
#
loop_
_entity.id
_entity.type
_entity.pdbx_description
1 polymer ?
#
loop_
_entity_poly.entity_id
_entity_poly.type
_entity_poly.pdbx_seq_one_letter_code
_entity_poly.pdbx_strand_id
1 'polypeptide(L)'
;MKIALVIFMTLALAGCALLSLHMGVIPVPWRALLTDWQDGREHYYVLMEYRLPRLLLALFVGAALAVAGVLVQGIVRNPLASPDILGINHAASLASVGALLLMPSLSVMVLPLLAFAGGMAGLILLKMLAKTHQPMKLALTGVALSACWASLTDYLMLLHPQDVNSALLWLTGSLWGRDWHFVKIAVPLLILFLPLSLRFCRDLDLLALGDARAATLGVSVQRTRFQGLMLAVAMTATGVAVCGPISFIGLVVPHMVRRIAGGRHRWLMPVSALTGALLLVIADLLARIIHPPLELPAGVLTAIIGAPWFVWLLVRMR
;
A
#
# COMPACT_ATOMS: atom_id res chain seq x y z
N MET A 1 -16.08 14.58 18.09
CA MET A 1 -14.78 13.89 18.17
C MET A 1 -14.35 13.29 16.82
N LYS A 2 -15.13 12.41 16.15
CA LYS A 2 -14.71 11.77 14.88
C LYS A 2 -14.54 12.74 13.71
N ILE A 3 -15.45 13.70 13.56
CA ILE A 3 -15.36 14.74 12.51
C ILE A 3 -14.13 15.62 12.75
N ALA A 4 -13.86 16.01 14.00
CA ALA A 4 -12.67 16.77 14.35
C ALA A 4 -11.37 16.00 14.03
N LEU A 5 -11.38 14.67 14.22
CA LEU A 5 -10.24 13.82 13.84
C LEU A 5 -10.02 13.82 12.32
N VAL A 6 -11.09 13.70 11.51
CA VAL A 6 -10.99 13.76 10.05
C VAL A 6 -10.45 15.11 9.60
N ILE A 7 -10.97 16.21 10.15
CA ILE A 7 -10.49 17.57 9.84
C ILE A 7 -8.99 17.70 10.19
N PHE A 8 -8.60 17.26 11.37
CA PHE A 8 -7.20 17.30 11.81
C PHE A 8 -6.29 16.50 10.87
N MET A 9 -6.67 15.27 10.53
CA MET A 9 -5.89 14.43 9.60
C MET A 9 -5.81 15.03 8.20
N THR A 10 -6.87 15.65 7.71
CA THR A 10 -6.88 16.32 6.40
C THR A 10 -5.95 17.55 6.42
N LEU A 11 -5.99 18.36 7.48
CA LEU A 11 -5.09 19.50 7.61
C LEU A 11 -3.63 19.07 7.76
N ALA A 12 -3.36 18.04 8.55
CA ALA A 12 -2.02 17.48 8.68
C ALA A 12 -1.50 16.94 7.34
N LEU A 13 -2.36 16.23 6.58
CA LEU A 13 -2.01 15.72 5.25
C LEU A 13 -1.72 16.86 4.28
N ALA A 14 -2.55 17.92 4.26
CA ALA A 14 -2.33 19.11 3.44
C ALA A 14 -1.02 19.81 3.79
N GLY A 15 -0.72 19.97 5.08
CA GLY A 15 0.54 20.55 5.56
C GLY A 15 1.75 19.72 5.14
N CYS A 16 1.69 18.39 5.31
CA CYS A 16 2.78 17.49 4.87
C CYS A 16 2.93 17.46 3.34
N ALA A 17 1.83 17.56 2.59
CA ALA A 17 1.87 17.66 1.13
C ALA A 17 2.57 18.94 0.67
N LEU A 18 2.25 20.08 1.28
CA LEU A 18 2.93 21.35 1.01
C LEU A 18 4.42 21.28 1.38
N LEU A 19 4.76 20.71 2.52
CA LEU A 19 6.16 20.47 2.90
C LEU A 19 6.89 19.56 1.91
N SER A 20 6.22 18.52 1.42
CA SER A 20 6.76 17.61 0.40
C SER A 20 7.03 18.30 -0.93
N LEU A 21 6.24 19.32 -1.30
CA LEU A 21 6.49 20.14 -2.48
C LEU A 21 7.60 21.21 -2.25
N HIS A 22 7.74 21.71 -1.03
CA HIS A 22 8.74 22.69 -0.66
C HIS A 22 10.14 22.07 -0.43
N MET A 23 10.22 20.99 0.35
CA MET A 23 11.49 20.39 0.81
C MET A 23 12.00 19.31 -0.15
N GLY A 24 13.32 19.18 -0.26
CA GLY A 24 14.03 18.17 -1.04
C GLY A 24 15.43 18.62 -1.36
N VAL A 25 16.18 17.87 -2.18
CA VAL A 25 17.56 18.19 -2.57
C VAL A 25 17.69 19.60 -3.17
N ILE A 26 16.73 19.99 -3.99
CA ILE A 26 16.63 21.36 -4.53
C ILE A 26 15.50 22.06 -3.77
N PRO A 27 15.77 23.01 -2.87
CA PRO A 27 14.71 23.71 -2.15
C PRO A 27 13.90 24.61 -3.11
N VAL A 28 12.57 24.48 -3.04
CA VAL A 28 11.65 25.32 -3.82
C VAL A 28 11.09 26.41 -2.91
N PRO A 29 11.33 27.70 -3.16
CA PRO A 29 10.81 28.79 -2.34
C PRO A 29 9.28 28.76 -2.24
N TRP A 30 8.72 29.18 -1.09
CA TRP A 30 7.26 29.25 -0.90
C TRP A 30 6.53 30.09 -1.95
N ARG A 31 7.19 31.15 -2.46
CA ARG A 31 6.66 31.96 -3.55
C ARG A 31 6.52 31.16 -4.84
N ALA A 32 7.49 30.31 -5.15
CA ALA A 32 7.47 29.48 -6.35
C ALA A 32 6.33 28.44 -6.31
N LEU A 33 5.92 27.98 -5.12
CA LEU A 33 4.72 27.14 -4.96
C LEU A 33 3.41 27.85 -5.37
N LEU A 34 3.42 29.16 -5.53
CA LEU A 34 2.26 29.93 -5.99
C LEU A 34 2.37 30.33 -7.46
N THR A 35 3.59 30.43 -8.00
CA THR A 35 3.84 31.07 -9.31
C THR A 35 4.46 30.16 -10.36
N ASP A 36 5.17 29.10 -9.97
CA ASP A 36 6.03 28.34 -10.88
C ASP A 36 5.39 27.05 -11.42
N TRP A 37 4.06 27.07 -11.59
CA TRP A 37 3.28 25.95 -12.14
C TRP A 37 3.14 25.99 -13.67
N GLN A 38 3.75 26.97 -14.34
CA GLN A 38 3.72 27.13 -15.80
C GLN A 38 5.07 26.79 -16.39
N ASP A 39 5.04 26.20 -17.59
CA ASP A 39 6.25 25.88 -18.34
C ASP A 39 7.10 27.13 -18.59
N GLY A 40 8.43 26.95 -18.53
CA GLY A 40 9.40 28.06 -18.62
C GLY A 40 9.73 28.77 -17.30
N ARG A 41 9.08 28.41 -16.19
CA ARG A 41 9.46 28.90 -14.86
C ARG A 41 10.60 28.09 -14.27
N GLU A 42 11.39 28.72 -13.41
CA GLU A 42 12.62 28.16 -12.83
C GLU A 42 12.39 26.82 -12.13
N HIS A 43 11.29 26.70 -11.35
CA HIS A 43 11.02 25.51 -10.55
C HIS A 43 9.95 24.57 -11.16
N TYR A 44 9.46 24.86 -12.37
CA TYR A 44 8.39 24.10 -13.01
C TYR A 44 8.70 22.60 -13.09
N TYR A 45 9.87 22.24 -13.61
CA TYR A 45 10.26 20.83 -13.77
C TYR A 45 10.28 20.09 -12.42
N VAL A 46 10.86 20.72 -11.39
CA VAL A 46 10.95 20.10 -10.06
C VAL A 46 9.55 19.91 -9.45
N LEU A 47 8.65 20.88 -9.64
CA LEU A 47 7.31 20.83 -9.08
C LEU A 47 6.41 19.88 -9.87
N MET A 48 6.29 20.05 -11.18
CA MET A 48 5.30 19.37 -12.02
C MET A 48 5.75 17.99 -12.46
N GLU A 49 7.03 17.83 -12.83
CA GLU A 49 7.50 16.57 -13.41
C GLU A 49 8.11 15.62 -12.38
N TYR A 50 8.64 16.17 -11.28
CA TYR A 50 9.33 15.36 -10.28
C TYR A 50 8.52 15.18 -8.98
N ARG A 51 8.06 16.29 -8.34
CA ARG A 51 7.45 16.22 -7.00
C ARG A 51 5.96 15.90 -7.01
N LEU A 52 5.20 16.50 -7.91
CA LEU A 52 3.75 16.33 -7.95
C LEU A 52 3.32 14.89 -8.28
N PRO A 53 3.89 14.21 -9.30
CA PRO A 53 3.56 12.81 -9.57
C PRO A 53 3.86 11.91 -8.37
N ARG A 54 5.02 12.10 -7.75
CA ARG A 54 5.47 11.36 -6.58
C ARG A 54 4.56 11.59 -5.37
N LEU A 55 4.15 12.82 -5.11
CA LEU A 55 3.19 13.15 -4.05
C LEU A 55 1.83 12.51 -4.29
N LEU A 56 1.31 12.57 -5.52
CA LEU A 56 0.04 11.92 -5.87
C LEU A 56 0.10 10.41 -5.64
N LEU A 57 1.18 9.77 -6.06
CA LEU A 57 1.36 8.32 -5.80
C LEU A 57 1.44 8.03 -4.29
N ALA A 58 2.19 8.83 -3.52
CA ALA A 58 2.26 8.66 -2.07
C ALA A 58 0.88 8.76 -1.40
N LEU A 59 0.08 9.75 -1.80
CA LEU A 59 -1.27 9.96 -1.28
C LEU A 59 -2.19 8.77 -1.58
N PHE A 60 -2.30 8.37 -2.84
CA PHE A 60 -3.25 7.34 -3.26
C PHE A 60 -2.80 5.94 -2.89
N VAL A 61 -1.52 5.61 -3.03
CA VAL A 61 -0.98 4.29 -2.64
C VAL A 61 -1.02 4.12 -1.12
N GLY A 62 -0.61 5.13 -0.35
CA GLY A 62 -0.69 5.08 1.10
C GLY A 62 -2.12 4.88 1.61
N ALA A 63 -3.09 5.61 1.04
CA ALA A 63 -4.51 5.42 1.33
C ALA A 63 -4.99 4.01 0.98
N ALA A 64 -4.64 3.53 -0.21
CA ALA A 64 -5.05 2.22 -0.71
C ALA A 64 -4.51 1.05 0.13
N LEU A 65 -3.23 1.09 0.49
CA LEU A 65 -2.61 0.07 1.35
C LEU A 65 -3.27 0.02 2.74
N ALA A 66 -3.57 1.17 3.33
CA ALA A 66 -4.26 1.24 4.62
C ALA A 66 -5.69 0.68 4.53
N VAL A 67 -6.45 1.04 3.49
CA VAL A 67 -7.82 0.54 3.29
C VAL A 67 -7.83 -0.95 2.95
N ALA A 68 -6.87 -1.42 2.14
CA ALA A 68 -6.69 -2.85 1.89
C ALA A 68 -6.45 -3.62 3.21
N GLY A 69 -5.64 -3.06 4.10
CA GLY A 69 -5.46 -3.58 5.46
C GLY A 69 -6.76 -3.65 6.26
N VAL A 70 -7.59 -2.59 6.23
CA VAL A 70 -8.91 -2.60 6.90
C VAL A 70 -9.79 -3.73 6.38
N LEU A 71 -9.86 -3.91 5.05
CA LEU A 71 -10.63 -4.99 4.43
C LEU A 71 -10.14 -6.36 4.87
N VAL A 72 -8.84 -6.62 4.78
CA VAL A 72 -8.24 -7.92 5.16
C VAL A 72 -8.47 -8.19 6.64
N GLN A 73 -8.21 -7.22 7.53
CA GLN A 73 -8.44 -7.38 8.98
C GLN A 73 -9.91 -7.66 9.31
N GLY A 74 -10.85 -6.98 8.65
CA GLY A 74 -12.29 -7.20 8.83
C GLY A 74 -12.74 -8.57 8.35
N ILE A 75 -12.25 -9.03 7.20
CA ILE A 75 -12.58 -10.31 6.58
C ILE A 75 -11.99 -11.48 7.35
N VAL A 76 -10.71 -11.39 7.72
CA VAL A 76 -9.99 -12.43 8.49
C VAL A 76 -10.38 -12.38 9.96
N ARG A 77 -10.97 -11.29 10.42
CA ARG A 77 -11.32 -11.04 11.84
C ARG A 77 -10.09 -11.13 12.75
N ASN A 78 -8.97 -10.67 12.23
CA ASN A 78 -7.71 -10.61 12.96
C ASN A 78 -7.08 -9.22 12.76
N PRO A 79 -6.88 -8.43 13.83
CA PRO A 79 -6.29 -7.10 13.73
C PRO A 79 -4.82 -7.11 13.28
N LEU A 80 -4.18 -8.27 13.28
CA LEU A 80 -2.80 -8.46 12.81
C LEU A 80 -2.73 -8.96 11.36
N ALA A 81 -3.87 -9.14 10.69
CA ALA A 81 -3.87 -9.53 9.29
C ALA A 81 -3.52 -8.34 8.38
N SER A 82 -2.74 -8.60 7.34
CA SER A 82 -2.40 -7.64 6.29
C SER A 82 -2.43 -8.32 4.93
N PRO A 83 -2.49 -7.57 3.82
CA PRO A 83 -2.33 -8.14 2.48
C PRO A 83 -1.01 -8.91 2.30
N ASP A 84 0.05 -8.53 3.02
CA ASP A 84 1.36 -9.19 3.00
C ASP A 84 1.27 -10.63 3.48
N ILE A 85 0.51 -10.88 4.55
CA ILE A 85 0.31 -12.23 5.12
C ILE A 85 -0.43 -13.15 4.14
N LEU A 86 -1.23 -12.59 3.23
CA LEU A 86 -1.88 -13.35 2.17
C LEU A 86 -0.94 -13.67 0.99
N GLY A 87 0.30 -13.19 1.03
CA GLY A 87 1.32 -13.45 0.03
C GLY A 87 1.24 -12.59 -1.22
N ILE A 88 0.37 -11.60 -1.26
CA ILE A 88 0.09 -10.80 -2.46
C ILE A 88 1.32 -10.00 -2.88
N ASN A 89 1.99 -9.35 -1.93
CA ASN A 89 3.21 -8.58 -2.20
C ASN A 89 4.31 -9.47 -2.77
N HIS A 90 4.51 -10.66 -2.20
CA HIS A 90 5.54 -11.61 -2.67
C HIS A 90 5.23 -12.15 -4.07
N ALA A 91 3.96 -12.46 -4.38
CA ALA A 91 3.55 -12.89 -5.71
C ALA A 91 3.74 -11.77 -6.76
N ALA A 92 3.36 -10.53 -6.44
CA ALA A 92 3.57 -9.37 -7.29
C ALA A 92 5.07 -9.08 -7.48
N SER A 93 5.87 -9.18 -6.41
CA SER A 93 7.32 -9.00 -6.45
C SER A 93 8.01 -10.07 -7.28
N LEU A 94 7.64 -11.34 -7.12
CA LEU A 94 8.19 -12.43 -7.92
C LEU A 94 7.91 -12.21 -9.42
N ALA A 95 6.71 -11.78 -9.79
CA ALA A 95 6.38 -11.50 -11.18
C ALA A 95 7.22 -10.35 -11.75
N SER A 96 7.40 -9.26 -10.99
CA SER A 96 8.19 -8.10 -11.42
C SER A 96 9.68 -8.40 -11.46
N VAL A 97 10.24 -8.99 -10.40
CA VAL A 97 11.67 -9.35 -10.32
C VAL A 97 11.99 -10.43 -11.33
N GLY A 98 11.13 -11.44 -11.48
CA GLY A 98 11.29 -12.46 -12.49
C GLY A 98 11.34 -11.87 -13.90
N ALA A 99 10.47 -10.94 -14.23
CA ALA A 99 10.51 -10.25 -15.53
C ALA A 99 11.78 -9.41 -15.70
N LEU A 100 12.21 -8.71 -14.65
CA LEU A 100 13.39 -7.85 -14.67
C LEU A 100 14.68 -8.65 -14.89
N LEU A 101 14.78 -9.83 -14.28
CA LEU A 101 15.95 -10.69 -14.37
C LEU A 101 15.97 -11.58 -15.62
N LEU A 102 14.80 -12.14 -16.02
CA LEU A 102 14.69 -13.07 -17.13
C LEU A 102 14.52 -12.38 -18.50
N MET A 103 14.03 -11.14 -18.50
CA MET A 103 13.72 -10.35 -19.68
C MET A 103 14.30 -8.92 -19.57
N PRO A 104 15.63 -8.72 -19.56
CA PRO A 104 16.26 -7.40 -19.35
C PRO A 104 15.89 -6.36 -20.42
N SER A 105 15.48 -6.81 -21.61
CA SER A 105 15.01 -5.95 -22.70
C SER A 105 13.58 -5.44 -22.54
N LEU A 106 12.85 -5.92 -21.52
CA LEU A 106 11.48 -5.50 -21.28
C LEU A 106 11.44 -4.07 -20.78
N SER A 107 10.53 -3.27 -21.34
CA SER A 107 10.34 -1.90 -20.83
C SER A 107 9.91 -1.90 -19.36
N VAL A 108 10.53 -1.05 -18.56
CA VAL A 108 10.17 -0.84 -17.14
C VAL A 108 8.67 -0.53 -16.97
N MET A 109 8.04 0.05 -17.99
CA MET A 109 6.60 0.35 -18.01
C MET A 109 5.69 -0.90 -18.00
N VAL A 110 6.23 -2.08 -18.32
CA VAL A 110 5.46 -3.35 -18.28
C VAL A 110 5.48 -3.97 -16.88
N LEU A 111 6.49 -3.64 -16.05
CA LEU A 111 6.59 -4.17 -14.69
C LEU A 111 5.35 -3.94 -13.83
N PRO A 112 4.67 -2.77 -13.86
CA PRO A 112 3.41 -2.56 -13.16
C PRO A 112 2.32 -3.57 -13.53
N LEU A 113 2.16 -3.86 -14.82
CA LEU A 113 1.16 -4.83 -15.29
C LEU A 113 1.49 -6.24 -14.80
N LEU A 114 2.76 -6.62 -14.83
CA LEU A 114 3.21 -7.94 -14.36
C LEU A 114 3.07 -8.06 -12.84
N ALA A 115 3.40 -7.02 -12.06
CA ALA A 115 3.17 -7.00 -10.63
C ALA A 115 1.69 -7.17 -10.29
N PHE A 116 0.81 -6.44 -10.98
CA PHE A 116 -0.63 -6.56 -10.81
C PHE A 116 -1.13 -7.97 -11.16
N ALA A 117 -0.73 -8.49 -12.31
CA ALA A 117 -1.08 -9.84 -12.75
C ALA A 117 -0.54 -10.91 -11.77
N GLY A 118 0.69 -10.77 -11.29
CA GLY A 118 1.29 -11.64 -10.28
C GLY A 118 0.52 -11.63 -8.96
N GLY A 119 0.15 -10.45 -8.45
CA GLY A 119 -0.67 -10.32 -7.24
C GLY A 119 -2.05 -10.97 -7.40
N MET A 120 -2.71 -10.77 -8.54
CA MET A 120 -4.01 -11.40 -8.85
C MET A 120 -3.89 -12.93 -9.01
N ALA A 121 -2.86 -13.40 -9.71
CA ALA A 121 -2.58 -14.84 -9.82
C ALA A 121 -2.31 -15.46 -8.44
N GLY A 122 -1.57 -14.76 -7.59
CA GLY A 122 -1.34 -15.13 -6.21
C GLY A 122 -2.61 -15.34 -5.40
N LEU A 123 -3.59 -14.42 -5.54
CA LEU A 123 -4.90 -14.59 -4.88
C LEU A 123 -5.67 -15.80 -5.43
N ILE A 124 -5.64 -16.00 -6.74
CA ILE A 124 -6.32 -17.15 -7.38
C ILE A 124 -5.72 -18.45 -6.84
N LEU A 125 -4.38 -18.56 -6.82
CA LEU A 125 -3.67 -19.73 -6.31
C LEU A 125 -3.93 -19.96 -4.83
N LEU A 126 -3.92 -18.88 -4.02
CA LEU A 126 -4.29 -18.95 -2.60
C LEU A 126 -5.66 -19.58 -2.42
N LYS A 127 -6.66 -19.15 -3.19
CA LYS A 127 -8.02 -19.70 -3.11
C LYS A 127 -8.12 -21.14 -3.57
N MET A 128 -7.42 -21.48 -4.65
CA MET A 128 -7.40 -22.86 -5.17
C MET A 128 -6.80 -23.85 -4.16
N LEU A 129 -5.73 -23.46 -3.47
CA LEU A 129 -5.05 -24.30 -2.50
C LEU A 129 -5.76 -24.34 -1.15
N ALA A 130 -6.27 -23.23 -0.67
CA ALA A 130 -6.95 -23.16 0.61
C ALA A 130 -8.26 -23.97 0.61
N LYS A 131 -8.94 -24.11 -0.54
CA LYS A 131 -10.23 -24.83 -0.75
C LYS A 131 -11.29 -24.52 0.30
N THR A 132 -11.20 -23.37 0.97
CA THR A 132 -12.06 -22.98 2.09
C THR A 132 -12.16 -21.45 2.18
N HIS A 133 -13.19 -21.00 2.87
CA HIS A 133 -13.35 -19.59 3.23
C HIS A 133 -13.05 -19.32 4.71
N GLN A 134 -12.50 -20.32 5.43
CA GLN A 134 -12.12 -20.14 6.82
C GLN A 134 -10.92 -19.20 6.94
N PRO A 135 -11.02 -18.10 7.70
CA PRO A 135 -9.99 -17.07 7.76
C PRO A 135 -8.61 -17.57 8.17
N MET A 136 -8.56 -18.49 9.15
CA MET A 136 -7.31 -19.07 9.65
C MET A 136 -6.59 -19.88 8.59
N LYS A 137 -7.31 -20.72 7.83
CA LYS A 137 -6.72 -21.52 6.75
C LYS A 137 -6.23 -20.66 5.60
N LEU A 138 -6.97 -19.59 5.25
CA LEU A 138 -6.53 -18.63 4.25
C LEU A 138 -5.23 -17.95 4.67
N ALA A 139 -5.14 -17.48 5.92
CA ALA A 139 -3.93 -16.84 6.43
C ALA A 139 -2.74 -17.81 6.45
N LEU A 140 -2.93 -19.04 6.92
CA LEU A 140 -1.86 -20.04 6.98
C LEU A 140 -1.36 -20.45 5.59
N THR A 141 -2.29 -20.65 4.64
CA THR A 141 -1.93 -20.92 3.23
C THR A 141 -1.20 -19.74 2.62
N GLY A 142 -1.62 -18.50 2.94
CA GLY A 142 -0.96 -17.27 2.48
C GLY A 142 0.48 -17.16 2.98
N VAL A 143 0.73 -17.44 4.25
CA VAL A 143 2.09 -17.47 4.83
C VAL A 143 2.97 -18.50 4.13
N ALA A 144 2.46 -19.72 3.89
CA ALA A 144 3.20 -20.76 3.19
C ALA A 144 3.55 -20.36 1.74
N LEU A 145 2.58 -19.76 1.03
CA LEU A 145 2.79 -19.23 -0.31
C LEU A 145 3.78 -18.07 -0.31
N SER A 146 3.70 -17.16 0.67
CA SER A 146 4.65 -16.04 0.81
C SER A 146 6.08 -16.54 0.92
N ALA A 147 6.32 -17.55 1.76
CA ALA A 147 7.64 -18.16 1.92
C ALA A 147 8.13 -18.82 0.61
N CYS A 148 7.24 -19.53 -0.09
CA CYS A 148 7.57 -20.14 -1.37
C CYS A 148 7.96 -19.10 -2.43
N TRP A 149 7.18 -18.04 -2.58
CA TRP A 149 7.47 -16.98 -3.56
C TRP A 149 8.70 -16.16 -3.19
N ALA A 150 8.92 -15.88 -1.90
CA ALA A 150 10.14 -15.23 -1.44
C ALA A 150 11.36 -16.07 -1.78
N SER A 151 11.36 -17.37 -1.44
CA SER A 151 12.45 -18.29 -1.78
C SER A 151 12.70 -18.41 -3.29
N LEU A 152 11.63 -18.36 -4.09
CA LEU A 152 11.78 -18.38 -5.55
C LEU A 152 12.36 -17.07 -6.08
N THR A 153 12.01 -15.93 -5.48
CA THR A 153 12.61 -14.64 -5.79
C THR A 153 14.11 -14.63 -5.45
N ASP A 154 14.47 -15.12 -4.26
CA ASP A 154 15.87 -15.24 -3.82
C ASP A 154 16.67 -16.17 -4.75
N TYR A 155 16.08 -17.29 -5.17
CA TYR A 155 16.70 -18.21 -6.12
C TYR A 155 16.95 -17.54 -7.47
N LEU A 156 15.99 -16.77 -8.01
CA LEU A 156 16.19 -16.03 -9.26
C LEU A 156 17.33 -14.99 -9.13
N MET A 157 17.39 -14.29 -8.00
CA MET A 157 18.49 -13.34 -7.73
C MET A 157 19.86 -14.02 -7.66
N LEU A 158 19.94 -15.22 -7.09
CA LEU A 158 21.18 -16.01 -7.06
C LEU A 158 21.66 -16.43 -8.45
N LEU A 159 20.72 -16.72 -9.36
CA LEU A 159 21.07 -17.09 -10.75
C LEU A 159 21.53 -15.88 -11.58
N HIS A 160 21.18 -14.66 -11.20
CA HIS A 160 21.47 -13.44 -11.95
C HIS A 160 22.21 -12.40 -11.09
N PRO A 161 23.43 -12.69 -10.61
CA PRO A 161 24.15 -11.84 -9.66
C PRO A 161 24.52 -10.46 -10.20
N GLN A 162 24.58 -10.28 -11.53
CA GLN A 162 24.88 -8.99 -12.16
C GLN A 162 23.71 -8.00 -12.05
N ASP A 163 22.48 -8.49 -12.04
CA ASP A 163 21.25 -7.68 -12.04
C ASP A 163 20.56 -7.59 -10.66
N VAL A 164 21.14 -8.26 -9.65
CA VAL A 164 20.60 -8.31 -8.28
C VAL A 164 20.34 -6.92 -7.70
N ASN A 165 21.22 -5.95 -7.97
CA ASN A 165 21.07 -4.60 -7.42
C ASN A 165 19.76 -3.93 -7.86
N SER A 166 19.39 -4.09 -9.13
CA SER A 166 18.12 -3.57 -9.66
C SER A 166 16.90 -4.25 -9.02
N ALA A 167 16.98 -5.57 -8.80
CA ALA A 167 15.95 -6.34 -8.12
C ALA A 167 15.79 -5.92 -6.66
N LEU A 168 16.90 -5.74 -5.93
CA LEU A 168 16.90 -5.27 -4.54
C LEU A 168 16.31 -3.86 -4.42
N LEU A 169 16.67 -2.94 -5.31
CA LEU A 169 16.08 -1.60 -5.35
C LEU A 169 14.57 -1.65 -5.56
N TRP A 170 14.08 -2.55 -6.42
CA TRP A 170 12.65 -2.76 -6.61
C TRP A 170 11.98 -3.28 -5.34
N LEU A 171 12.58 -4.29 -4.68
CA LEU A 171 12.04 -4.95 -3.49
C LEU A 171 12.03 -4.04 -2.24
N THR A 172 12.81 -2.97 -2.22
CA THR A 172 12.79 -2.02 -1.09
C THR A 172 11.57 -1.10 -1.06
N GLY A 173 10.82 -1.02 -2.16
CA GLY A 173 9.66 -0.14 -2.29
C GLY A 173 10.03 1.35 -2.29
N SER A 174 9.97 2.00 -3.44
CA SER A 174 10.39 3.39 -3.60
C SER A 174 9.46 4.18 -4.51
N LEU A 175 9.34 5.46 -4.20
CA LEU A 175 8.67 6.45 -5.06
C LEU A 175 9.67 7.22 -5.95
N TRP A 176 10.96 6.93 -5.82
CA TRP A 176 11.99 7.57 -6.60
C TRP A 176 11.86 7.25 -8.10
N GLY A 177 12.01 8.26 -8.95
CA GLY A 177 11.90 8.12 -10.40
C GLY A 177 10.49 7.81 -10.91
N ARG A 178 9.45 8.00 -10.09
CA ARG A 178 8.05 7.80 -10.51
C ARG A 178 7.50 9.09 -11.11
N ASP A 179 7.11 9.02 -12.37
CA ASP A 179 6.62 10.10 -13.20
C ASP A 179 5.09 10.03 -13.46
N TRP A 180 4.60 10.88 -14.37
CA TRP A 180 3.20 10.91 -14.77
C TRP A 180 2.69 9.63 -15.42
N HIS A 181 3.54 8.78 -15.99
CA HIS A 181 3.10 7.52 -16.57
C HIS A 181 2.56 6.59 -15.48
N PHE A 182 3.26 6.50 -14.34
CA PHE A 182 2.79 5.72 -13.19
C PHE A 182 1.53 6.31 -12.56
N VAL A 183 1.42 7.63 -12.49
CA VAL A 183 0.22 8.33 -11.99
C VAL A 183 -1.00 8.01 -12.86
N LYS A 184 -0.86 8.11 -14.19
CA LYS A 184 -1.95 7.83 -15.15
C LYS A 184 -2.47 6.39 -15.07
N ILE A 185 -1.64 5.44 -14.64
CA ILE A 185 -2.05 4.04 -14.46
C ILE A 185 -2.67 3.83 -13.07
N ALA A 186 -1.98 4.23 -12.01
CA ALA A 186 -2.37 3.88 -10.65
C ALA A 186 -3.50 4.74 -10.10
N VAL A 187 -3.43 6.05 -10.27
CA VAL A 187 -4.36 6.97 -9.61
C VAL A 187 -5.81 6.78 -10.06
N PRO A 188 -6.14 6.61 -11.36
CA PRO A 188 -7.52 6.33 -11.77
C PRO A 188 -8.08 5.04 -11.17
N LEU A 189 -7.27 3.97 -11.11
CA LEU A 189 -7.67 2.70 -10.49
C LEU A 189 -7.93 2.88 -8.99
N LEU A 190 -7.05 3.61 -8.30
CA LEU A 190 -7.20 3.84 -6.86
C LEU A 190 -8.36 4.79 -6.52
N ILE A 191 -8.63 5.80 -7.37
CA ILE A 191 -9.84 6.65 -7.28
C ILE A 191 -11.10 5.80 -7.41
N LEU A 192 -11.10 4.76 -8.24
CA LEU A 192 -12.22 3.84 -8.37
C LEU A 192 -12.32 2.89 -7.16
N PHE A 193 -11.22 2.30 -6.72
CA PHE A 193 -11.21 1.26 -5.70
C PHE A 193 -11.45 1.79 -4.28
N LEU A 194 -10.95 2.98 -3.94
CA LEU A 194 -11.11 3.57 -2.61
C LEU A 194 -12.59 3.81 -2.24
N PRO A 195 -13.41 4.49 -3.05
CA PRO A 195 -14.84 4.64 -2.75
C PRO A 195 -15.59 3.30 -2.80
N LEU A 196 -15.20 2.39 -3.70
CA LEU A 196 -15.81 1.06 -3.80
C LEU A 196 -15.65 0.27 -2.50
N SER A 197 -14.56 0.47 -1.76
CA SER A 197 -14.34 -0.17 -0.46
C SER A 197 -15.41 0.18 0.58
N LEU A 198 -15.99 1.38 0.50
CA LEU A 198 -17.01 1.84 1.45
C LEU A 198 -18.30 0.99 1.40
N ARG A 199 -18.54 0.28 0.29
CA ARG A 199 -19.71 -0.64 0.17
C ARG A 199 -19.61 -1.80 1.16
N PHE A 200 -18.42 -2.15 1.60
CA PHE A 200 -18.18 -3.25 2.54
C PHE A 200 -18.35 -2.85 4.01
N CYS A 201 -18.49 -1.56 4.34
CA CYS A 201 -18.52 -1.07 5.73
C CYS A 201 -19.59 -1.79 6.58
N ARG A 202 -20.82 -1.89 6.06
CA ARG A 202 -21.93 -2.56 6.76
C ARG A 202 -21.67 -4.05 6.93
N ASP A 203 -21.26 -4.71 5.84
CA ASP A 203 -21.08 -6.15 5.85
C ASP A 203 -19.93 -6.55 6.78
N LEU A 204 -18.84 -5.77 6.83
CA LEU A 204 -17.73 -6.00 7.74
C LEU A 204 -18.12 -5.76 9.21
N ASP A 205 -18.94 -4.74 9.49
CA ASP A 205 -19.49 -4.53 10.84
C ASP A 205 -20.34 -5.71 11.29
N LEU A 206 -21.15 -6.30 10.40
CA LEU A 206 -21.95 -7.48 10.67
C LEU A 206 -21.11 -8.76 10.77
N LEU A 207 -20.08 -8.93 9.93
CA LEU A 207 -19.15 -10.06 10.01
C LEU A 207 -18.39 -10.12 11.34
N ALA A 208 -18.17 -8.97 11.98
CA ALA A 208 -17.58 -8.94 13.32
C ALA A 208 -18.42 -9.66 14.39
N LEU A 209 -19.75 -9.81 14.18
CA LEU A 209 -20.66 -10.53 15.07
C LEU A 209 -20.59 -12.05 14.90
N GLY A 210 -19.86 -12.55 13.91
CA GLY A 210 -19.75 -13.96 13.54
C GLY A 210 -20.57 -14.32 12.30
N ASP A 211 -20.15 -15.39 11.61
CA ASP A 211 -20.69 -15.79 10.30
C ASP A 211 -22.18 -16.13 10.34
N ALA A 212 -22.61 -16.89 11.35
CA ALA A 212 -24.01 -17.30 11.50
C ALA A 212 -24.92 -16.08 11.70
N ARG A 213 -24.54 -15.15 12.59
CA ARG A 213 -25.30 -13.91 12.85
C ARG A 213 -25.31 -12.97 11.65
N ALA A 214 -24.16 -12.84 10.97
CA ALA A 214 -24.08 -12.03 9.76
C ALA A 214 -25.01 -12.56 8.66
N ALA A 215 -25.07 -13.88 8.48
CA ALA A 215 -25.95 -14.52 7.51
C ALA A 215 -27.44 -14.30 7.83
N THR A 216 -27.85 -14.44 9.09
CA THR A 216 -29.25 -14.16 9.49
C THR A 216 -29.63 -12.69 9.31
N LEU A 217 -28.65 -11.75 9.32
CA LEU A 217 -28.84 -10.32 9.05
C LEU A 217 -28.70 -9.98 7.55
N GLY A 218 -28.69 -10.98 6.67
CA GLY A 218 -28.74 -10.83 5.22
C GLY A 218 -27.39 -10.62 4.53
N VAL A 219 -26.25 -10.87 5.22
CA VAL A 219 -24.93 -10.80 4.61
C VAL A 219 -24.60 -12.09 3.88
N SER A 220 -24.27 -12.02 2.60
CA SER A 220 -23.71 -13.12 1.83
C SER A 220 -22.22 -13.31 2.19
N VAL A 221 -21.93 -13.98 3.32
CA VAL A 221 -20.60 -14.08 3.94
C VAL A 221 -19.51 -14.46 2.93
N GLN A 222 -19.73 -15.50 2.12
CA GLN A 222 -18.75 -15.97 1.14
C GLN A 222 -18.48 -14.95 0.03
N ARG A 223 -19.56 -14.33 -0.47
CA ARG A 223 -19.47 -13.30 -1.53
C ARG A 223 -18.77 -12.04 -1.02
N THR A 224 -19.15 -11.56 0.17
CA THR A 224 -18.54 -10.38 0.81
C THR A 224 -17.04 -10.62 1.05
N ARG A 225 -16.65 -11.78 1.58
CA ARG A 225 -15.24 -12.15 1.76
C ARG A 225 -14.48 -12.17 0.44
N PHE A 226 -15.04 -12.82 -0.56
CA PHE A 226 -14.38 -12.92 -1.86
C PHE A 226 -14.18 -11.55 -2.51
N GLN A 227 -15.24 -10.78 -2.63
CA GLN A 227 -15.19 -9.45 -3.26
C GLN A 227 -14.32 -8.47 -2.48
N GLY A 228 -14.40 -8.50 -1.15
CA GLY A 228 -13.55 -7.65 -0.32
C GLY A 228 -12.06 -8.01 -0.40
N LEU A 229 -11.71 -9.31 -0.45
CA LEU A 229 -10.33 -9.75 -0.68
C LEU A 229 -9.86 -9.38 -2.09
N MET A 230 -10.68 -9.58 -3.12
CA MET A 230 -10.36 -9.15 -4.49
C MET A 230 -10.03 -7.66 -4.55
N LEU A 231 -10.85 -6.84 -3.89
CA LEU A 231 -10.62 -5.39 -3.87
C LEU A 231 -9.35 -5.02 -3.09
N ALA A 232 -9.11 -5.66 -1.93
CA ALA A 232 -7.89 -5.46 -1.16
C ALA A 232 -6.64 -5.82 -1.97
N VAL A 233 -6.68 -6.95 -2.69
CA VAL A 233 -5.60 -7.38 -3.59
C VAL A 233 -5.40 -6.40 -4.73
N ALA A 234 -6.48 -5.98 -5.39
CA ALA A 234 -6.40 -5.03 -6.49
C ALA A 234 -5.74 -3.70 -6.05
N MET A 235 -6.13 -3.16 -4.88
CA MET A 235 -5.49 -1.96 -4.30
C MET A 235 -4.02 -2.19 -3.98
N THR A 236 -3.69 -3.29 -3.32
CA THR A 236 -2.31 -3.62 -2.93
C THR A 236 -1.44 -3.86 -4.17
N ALA A 237 -1.91 -4.68 -5.12
CA ALA A 237 -1.19 -4.97 -6.34
C ALA A 237 -0.96 -3.71 -7.20
N THR A 238 -1.94 -2.79 -7.25
CA THR A 238 -1.75 -1.48 -7.90
C THR A 238 -0.64 -0.67 -7.22
N GLY A 239 -0.60 -0.65 -5.89
CA GLY A 239 0.48 0.02 -5.14
C GLY A 239 1.85 -0.61 -5.40
N VAL A 240 1.96 -1.94 -5.30
CA VAL A 240 3.21 -2.69 -5.57
C VAL A 240 3.67 -2.48 -7.01
N ALA A 241 2.72 -2.46 -7.94
CA ALA A 241 2.99 -2.27 -9.36
C ALA A 241 3.74 -0.96 -9.66
N VAL A 242 3.46 0.11 -8.94
CA VAL A 242 4.05 1.43 -9.20
C VAL A 242 5.17 1.82 -8.23
N CYS A 243 5.13 1.33 -7.01
CA CYS A 243 6.10 1.73 -5.96
C CYS A 243 6.99 0.56 -5.49
N GLY A 244 6.78 -0.66 -5.97
CA GLY A 244 7.31 -1.86 -5.33
C GLY A 244 6.58 -2.17 -4.01
N PRO A 245 6.97 -3.24 -3.31
CA PRO A 245 6.31 -3.64 -2.07
C PRO A 245 6.59 -2.65 -0.94
N ILE A 246 5.52 -2.03 -0.40
CA ILE A 246 5.58 -1.16 0.78
C ILE A 246 4.85 -1.87 1.91
N SER A 247 5.61 -2.26 2.93
CA SER A 247 5.10 -3.03 4.06
C SER A 247 4.64 -2.15 5.22
N PHE A 248 3.96 -2.77 6.20
CA PHE A 248 3.49 -2.19 7.46
C PHE A 248 2.32 -1.21 7.38
N ILE A 249 2.10 -0.45 6.31
CA ILE A 249 0.99 0.51 6.24
C ILE A 249 -0.35 -0.21 6.43
N GLY A 250 -0.58 -1.31 5.70
CA GLY A 250 -1.81 -2.10 5.79
C GLY A 250 -2.00 -2.84 7.12
N LEU A 251 -0.94 -3.03 7.89
CA LEU A 251 -0.99 -3.68 9.20
C LEU A 251 -1.21 -2.65 10.32
N VAL A 252 -0.35 -1.65 10.36
CA VAL A 252 -0.21 -0.69 11.47
C VAL A 252 -1.34 0.33 11.47
N VAL A 253 -1.61 0.95 10.32
CA VAL A 253 -2.57 2.06 10.23
C VAL A 253 -3.99 1.68 10.66
N PRO A 254 -4.61 0.59 10.16
CA PRO A 254 -5.96 0.23 10.58
C PRO A 254 -6.06 -0.04 12.07
N HIS A 255 -5.01 -0.64 12.65
CA HIS A 255 -4.98 -0.93 14.08
C HIS A 255 -4.89 0.35 14.92
N MET A 256 -4.01 1.30 14.54
CA MET A 256 -3.91 2.60 15.21
C MET A 256 -5.24 3.35 15.16
N VAL A 257 -5.82 3.44 13.97
CA VAL A 257 -7.09 4.15 13.76
C VAL A 257 -8.23 3.51 14.54
N ARG A 258 -8.28 2.19 14.64
CA ARG A 258 -9.29 1.47 15.43
C ARG A 258 -9.28 1.87 16.91
N ARG A 259 -8.12 2.14 17.47
CA ARG A 259 -7.99 2.62 18.87
C ARG A 259 -8.49 4.05 19.06
N ILE A 260 -8.38 4.90 18.05
CA ILE A 260 -8.72 6.33 18.14
C ILE A 260 -10.15 6.59 17.65
N ALA A 261 -10.51 6.07 16.47
CA ALA A 261 -11.80 6.31 15.82
C ALA A 261 -12.87 5.24 16.15
N GLY A 262 -12.45 4.12 16.80
CA GLY A 262 -13.30 2.96 17.10
C GLY A 262 -13.41 1.99 15.93
N GLY A 263 -14.12 0.86 16.17
CA GLY A 263 -14.15 -0.28 15.26
C GLY A 263 -15.17 -0.20 14.13
N ARG A 264 -16.06 0.81 14.06
CA ARG A 264 -17.06 0.92 12.98
C ARG A 264 -16.40 1.27 11.67
N HIS A 265 -16.54 0.42 10.65
CA HIS A 265 -15.88 0.55 9.35
C HIS A 265 -16.21 1.83 8.60
N ARG A 266 -17.39 2.42 8.80
CA ARG A 266 -17.79 3.73 8.23
C ARG A 266 -16.80 4.85 8.57
N TRP A 267 -16.19 4.82 9.76
CA TRP A 267 -15.18 5.78 10.18
C TRP A 267 -13.76 5.24 10.03
N LEU A 268 -13.62 3.93 10.26
CA LEU A 268 -12.32 3.26 10.17
C LEU A 268 -11.70 3.37 8.78
N MET A 269 -12.48 3.16 7.71
CA MET A 269 -11.94 3.21 6.34
C MET A 269 -11.44 4.61 5.94
N PRO A 270 -12.24 5.69 6.01
CA PRO A 270 -11.77 7.01 5.56
C PRO A 270 -10.65 7.55 6.44
N VAL A 271 -10.70 7.34 7.77
CA VAL A 271 -9.61 7.78 8.64
C VAL A 271 -8.34 6.97 8.38
N SER A 272 -8.44 5.66 8.12
CA SER A 272 -7.28 4.85 7.73
C SER A 272 -6.70 5.28 6.38
N ALA A 273 -7.54 5.65 5.41
CA ALA A 273 -7.07 6.19 4.13
C ALA A 273 -6.23 7.45 4.33
N LEU A 274 -6.74 8.42 5.10
CA LEU A 274 -6.03 9.67 5.41
C LEU A 274 -4.73 9.40 6.18
N THR A 275 -4.77 8.51 7.18
CA THR A 275 -3.58 8.17 7.98
C THR A 275 -2.53 7.43 7.16
N GLY A 276 -2.94 6.52 6.27
CA GLY A 276 -2.04 5.80 5.38
C GLY A 276 -1.38 6.71 4.35
N ALA A 277 -2.17 7.64 3.76
CA ALA A 277 -1.65 8.68 2.89
C ALA A 277 -0.62 9.56 3.63
N LEU A 278 -0.96 10.02 4.83
CA LEU A 278 -0.08 10.84 5.66
C LEU A 278 1.23 10.12 5.98
N LEU A 279 1.14 8.85 6.40
CA LEU A 279 2.32 8.05 6.74
C LEU A 279 3.27 7.87 5.55
N LEU A 280 2.73 7.57 4.36
CA LEU A 280 3.56 7.38 3.18
C LEU A 280 4.14 8.71 2.66
N VAL A 281 3.39 9.82 2.73
CA VAL A 281 3.92 11.15 2.38
C VAL A 281 5.05 11.56 3.33
N ILE A 282 4.91 11.31 4.64
CA ILE A 282 5.97 11.58 5.62
C ILE A 282 7.19 10.69 5.36
N ALA A 283 6.98 9.38 5.13
CA ALA A 283 8.08 8.45 4.83
C ALA A 283 8.84 8.88 3.56
N ASP A 284 8.12 9.27 2.51
CA ASP A 284 8.73 9.76 1.27
C ASP A 284 9.47 11.09 1.45
N LEU A 285 8.90 12.02 2.21
CA LEU A 285 9.57 13.28 2.55
C LEU A 285 10.87 13.03 3.34
N LEU A 286 10.82 12.20 4.37
CA LEU A 286 12.00 11.84 5.16
C LEU A 286 13.05 11.13 4.30
N ALA A 287 12.62 10.25 3.39
CA ALA A 287 13.51 9.55 2.46
C ALA A 287 14.39 10.49 1.62
N ARG A 288 13.86 11.68 1.30
CA ARG A 288 14.55 12.71 0.49
C ARG A 288 15.44 13.65 1.29
N ILE A 289 15.18 13.82 2.60
CA ILE A 289 15.86 14.85 3.39
C ILE A 289 16.88 14.29 4.38
N ILE A 290 16.86 12.97 4.69
CA ILE A 290 17.76 12.38 5.69
C ILE A 290 19.21 12.34 5.20
N HIS A 291 19.46 12.01 3.93
CA HIS A 291 20.82 11.82 3.42
C HIS A 291 21.02 12.37 1.99
N PRO A 292 20.79 13.67 1.72
CA PRO A 292 21.02 14.24 0.40
C PRO A 292 22.48 14.10 -0.06
N PRO A 293 22.78 13.84 -1.33
CA PRO A 293 21.82 13.71 -2.45
C PRO A 293 21.25 12.31 -2.64
N LEU A 294 21.63 11.34 -1.80
CA LEU A 294 21.11 9.98 -1.86
C LEU A 294 19.70 9.94 -1.25
N GLU A 295 18.78 9.33 -1.98
CA GLU A 295 17.41 9.13 -1.50
C GLU A 295 17.22 7.70 -0.97
N LEU A 296 16.67 7.59 0.22
CA LEU A 296 16.33 6.30 0.80
C LEU A 296 15.01 5.77 0.21
N PRO A 297 14.82 4.45 0.11
CA PRO A 297 13.51 3.89 -0.26
C PRO A 297 12.45 4.19 0.80
N ALA A 298 11.28 4.69 0.40
CA ALA A 298 10.18 4.99 1.31
C ALA A 298 9.68 3.75 2.07
N GLY A 299 9.74 2.56 1.45
CA GLY A 299 9.38 1.29 2.07
C GLY A 299 10.27 0.92 3.26
N VAL A 300 11.56 1.27 3.23
CA VAL A 300 12.47 1.09 4.37
C VAL A 300 12.03 1.97 5.54
N LEU A 301 11.65 3.22 5.28
CA LEU A 301 11.21 4.13 6.34
C LEU A 301 9.85 3.73 6.92
N THR A 302 8.92 3.25 6.10
CA THR A 302 7.65 2.70 6.62
C THR A 302 7.90 1.48 7.50
N ALA A 303 8.89 0.64 7.18
CA ALA A 303 9.28 -0.51 8.01
C ALA A 303 9.94 -0.08 9.32
N ILE A 304 10.86 0.91 9.29
CA ILE A 304 11.52 1.45 10.49
C ILE A 304 10.50 2.09 11.45
N ILE A 305 9.48 2.75 10.94
CA ILE A 305 8.41 3.33 11.75
C ILE A 305 7.43 2.24 12.22
N GLY A 306 7.06 1.33 11.33
CA GLY A 306 6.01 0.35 11.55
C GLY A 306 6.42 -0.82 12.45
N ALA A 307 7.64 -1.35 12.28
CA ALA A 307 8.08 -2.53 13.01
C ALA A 307 8.20 -2.30 14.54
N PRO A 308 8.84 -1.21 15.05
CA PRO A 308 8.88 -0.95 16.49
C PRO A 308 7.49 -0.76 17.08
N TRP A 309 6.60 -0.07 16.36
CA TRP A 309 5.23 0.13 16.81
C TRP A 309 4.47 -1.22 16.87
N PHE A 310 4.68 -2.10 15.90
CA PHE A 310 4.09 -3.42 15.89
C PHE A 310 4.59 -4.29 17.06
N VAL A 311 5.90 -4.29 17.34
CA VAL A 311 6.47 -5.00 18.50
C VAL A 311 5.89 -4.45 19.81
N TRP A 312 5.83 -3.13 19.96
CA TRP A 312 5.22 -2.50 21.14
C TRP A 312 3.74 -2.92 21.32
N LEU A 313 3.01 -3.04 20.21
CA LEU A 313 1.63 -3.50 20.21
C LEU A 313 1.50 -4.93 20.71
N LEU A 314 2.34 -5.86 20.22
CA LEU A 314 2.33 -7.27 20.63
C LEU A 314 2.59 -7.41 22.14
N VAL A 315 3.52 -6.63 22.68
CA VAL A 315 3.83 -6.63 24.12
C VAL A 315 2.64 -6.16 24.95
N ARG A 316 1.84 -5.21 24.45
CA ARG A 316 0.67 -4.67 25.17
C ARG A 316 -0.65 -5.44 24.95
N MET A 317 -0.68 -6.40 24.08
CA MET A 317 -1.85 -7.28 23.85
C MET A 317 -1.93 -8.48 24.82
N ARG A 318 -1.03 -8.53 25.80
CA ARG A 318 -1.05 -9.50 26.90
C ARG A 318 -2.08 -9.15 27.97
#